data_eeca81c62f368f5cf8aba84b7d587b8b
#
_entry.id   eeca81c62f368f5cf8aba84b7d587b8b
#
_cell.length_a   1.000
_cell.length_b   1.000
_cell.length_c   1.000
_cell.angle_alpha   90.00
_cell.angle_beta   90.00
_cell.angle_gamma   90.00
#
_symmetry.space_group_name_H-M   'P 1'
#
loop_
_entity.id
_entity.type
_entity.pdbx_description
1 polymer ?
#
loop_
_entity_poly.entity_id
_entity_poly.type
_entity_poly.pdbx_seq_one_letter_code
_entity_poly.pdbx_strand_id
1 'polypeptide(L)'
;RLLKDMIFYPEAVHHALAAITATTLDFVSYNIDAGVDGFFFATQNAVRTMMSPDQFQEFGAFYDLQVIKSYAKKTWFNAVHIHGEDIYFNEVASYPVNAINWHDRHTWPTLKEARNLTDKCLMAGIKSAPYFVDGVLQYDDIVLDGTPEEITAHVKDAIEQVDGKGLILGPGCVVNPKASEENLRALRKATEL
;
A
#
# COMPACT_ATOMS: atom_id res chain seq x y z
N ARG A 1 13.33 12.99 13.21
CA ARG A 1 13.19 14.45 13.37
C ARG A 1 11.74 14.87 13.19
N LEU A 2 11.08 14.54 12.08
CA LEU A 2 9.69 14.92 11.76
C LEU A 2 8.71 14.66 12.93
N LEU A 3 8.72 13.44 13.52
CA LEU A 3 7.82 13.09 14.62
C LEU A 3 7.99 13.98 15.86
N LYS A 4 9.21 14.46 16.13
CA LYS A 4 9.45 15.45 17.19
C LYS A 4 8.92 16.83 16.80
N ASP A 5 9.14 17.21 15.56
CA ASP A 5 8.70 18.51 15.05
C ASP A 5 7.15 18.62 15.04
N MET A 6 6.42 17.53 14.82
CA MET A 6 4.97 17.48 14.96
C MET A 6 4.48 17.82 16.38
N ILE A 7 5.28 17.50 17.39
CA ILE A 7 4.94 17.81 18.81
C ILE A 7 5.37 19.22 19.19
N PHE A 8 6.58 19.63 18.81
CA PHE A 8 7.19 20.86 19.31
C PHE A 8 6.97 22.05 18.38
N TYR A 9 6.73 21.81 17.08
CA TYR A 9 6.62 22.83 16.04
C TYR A 9 5.51 22.50 15.04
N PRO A 10 4.26 22.15 15.47
CA PRO A 10 3.19 21.71 14.59
C PRO A 10 2.89 22.67 13.44
N GLU A 11 2.87 23.99 13.71
CA GLU A 11 2.66 25.03 12.71
C GLU A 11 3.68 24.96 11.57
N ALA A 12 4.95 24.72 11.88
CA ALA A 12 5.99 24.58 10.87
C ALA A 12 5.81 23.32 10.03
N VAL A 13 5.36 22.21 10.64
CA VAL A 13 5.04 20.97 9.93
C VAL A 13 3.84 21.17 9.01
N HIS A 14 2.76 21.83 9.48
CA HIS A 14 1.61 22.16 8.66
C HIS A 14 1.99 23.05 7.47
N HIS A 15 2.83 24.05 7.68
CA HIS A 15 3.31 24.91 6.59
C HIS A 15 4.08 24.10 5.52
N ALA A 16 4.96 23.20 5.95
CA ALA A 16 5.70 22.32 5.05
C ALA A 16 4.78 21.33 4.29
N LEU A 17 3.85 20.68 4.99
CA LEU A 17 2.89 19.76 4.39
C LEU A 17 1.96 20.48 3.41
N ALA A 18 1.53 21.69 3.71
CA ALA A 18 0.72 22.49 2.79
C ALA A 18 1.48 22.80 1.49
N ALA A 19 2.77 23.17 1.58
CA ALA A 19 3.60 23.42 0.40
C ALA A 19 3.82 22.15 -0.44
N ILE A 20 4.10 21.02 0.20
CA ILE A 20 4.23 19.71 -0.47
C ILE A 20 2.91 19.34 -1.15
N THR A 21 1.79 19.49 -0.45
CA THR A 21 0.47 19.21 -0.99
C THR A 21 0.17 20.06 -2.23
N ALA A 22 0.44 21.35 -2.19
CA ALA A 22 0.25 22.25 -3.35
C ALA A 22 1.06 21.76 -4.56
N THR A 23 2.34 21.45 -4.38
CA THR A 23 3.20 20.90 -5.45
C THR A 23 2.67 19.56 -5.98
N THR A 24 2.17 18.71 -5.09
CA THR A 24 1.60 17.40 -5.48
C THR A 24 0.29 17.58 -6.24
N LEU A 25 -0.55 18.55 -5.90
CA LEU A 25 -1.78 18.87 -6.63
C LEU A 25 -1.48 19.35 -8.06
N ASP A 26 -0.46 20.19 -8.23
CA ASP A 26 0.01 20.62 -9.56
C ASP A 26 0.49 19.40 -10.38
N PHE A 27 1.32 18.54 -9.78
CA PHE A 27 1.78 17.29 -10.42
C PHE A 27 0.60 16.40 -10.85
N VAL A 28 -0.39 16.22 -9.98
CA VAL A 28 -1.61 15.46 -10.29
C VAL A 28 -2.34 16.08 -11.48
N SER A 29 -2.51 17.40 -11.49
CA SER A 29 -3.20 18.10 -12.58
C SER A 29 -2.52 17.86 -13.93
N TYR A 30 -1.21 18.05 -14.00
CA TYR A 30 -0.42 17.82 -15.23
C TYR A 30 -0.52 16.37 -15.73
N ASN A 31 -0.53 15.39 -14.81
CA ASN A 31 -0.67 13.99 -15.21
C ASN A 31 -2.08 13.66 -15.70
N ILE A 32 -3.12 14.25 -15.12
CA ILE A 32 -4.50 14.11 -15.62
C ILE A 32 -4.60 14.67 -17.02
N ASP A 33 -4.06 15.87 -17.27
CA ASP A 33 -4.07 16.51 -18.59
C ASP A 33 -3.26 15.70 -19.63
N ALA A 34 -2.24 14.96 -19.18
CA ALA A 34 -1.47 14.03 -20.00
C ALA A 34 -2.20 12.69 -20.27
N GLY A 35 -3.35 12.44 -19.64
CA GLY A 35 -4.20 11.28 -19.88
C GLY A 35 -3.83 10.03 -19.09
N VAL A 36 -3.36 10.17 -17.84
CA VAL A 36 -3.12 8.99 -17.00
C VAL A 36 -4.41 8.26 -16.67
N ASP A 37 -4.33 6.94 -16.56
CA ASP A 37 -5.45 6.07 -16.20
C ASP A 37 -5.82 6.18 -14.72
N GLY A 38 -4.83 6.44 -13.85
CA GLY A 38 -5.01 6.55 -12.41
C GLY A 38 -3.72 6.79 -11.65
N PHE A 39 -3.84 6.77 -10.33
CA PHE A 39 -2.72 7.00 -9.43
C PHE A 39 -2.55 5.85 -8.44
N PHE A 40 -1.29 5.53 -8.15
CA PHE A 40 -0.90 4.68 -7.04
C PHE A 40 -0.32 5.57 -5.95
N PHE A 41 -1.13 5.86 -4.94
CA PHE A 41 -0.75 6.71 -3.81
C PHE A 41 -0.11 5.87 -2.70
N ALA A 42 1.04 6.26 -2.19
CA ALA A 42 1.72 5.56 -1.11
C ALA A 42 1.74 6.39 0.17
N THR A 43 1.21 5.83 1.26
CA THR A 43 1.36 6.38 2.60
C THR A 43 2.37 5.56 3.41
N GLN A 44 3.47 6.22 3.81
CA GLN A 44 4.61 5.56 4.46
C GLN A 44 4.50 5.52 5.98
N ASN A 45 3.74 6.41 6.57
CA ASN A 45 3.72 6.63 8.01
C ASN A 45 2.34 6.37 8.65
N ALA A 46 1.44 5.68 7.92
CA ALA A 46 0.12 5.31 8.44
C ALA A 46 0.22 4.11 9.40
N VAL A 47 1.08 4.21 10.42
CA VAL A 47 1.41 3.13 11.37
C VAL A 47 1.33 3.62 12.81
N ARG A 48 0.79 2.78 13.70
CA ARG A 48 0.53 3.12 15.12
C ARG A 48 1.81 3.27 15.94
N THR A 49 2.89 2.63 15.52
CA THR A 49 4.20 2.76 16.17
C THR A 49 4.88 4.11 15.92
N MET A 50 4.43 4.87 14.91
CA MET A 50 5.01 6.18 14.58
C MET A 50 4.11 7.35 15.00
N MET A 51 2.81 7.23 14.86
CA MET A 51 1.86 8.31 15.14
C MET A 51 0.68 7.80 15.95
N SER A 52 0.16 8.62 16.86
CA SER A 52 -1.14 8.35 17.47
C SER A 52 -2.27 8.50 16.42
N PRO A 53 -3.48 7.98 16.70
CA PRO A 53 -4.61 8.17 15.81
C PRO A 53 -4.88 9.65 15.47
N ASP A 54 -4.82 10.53 16.46
CA ASP A 54 -5.04 11.97 16.28
C ASP A 54 -3.95 12.60 15.40
N GLN A 55 -2.69 12.24 15.64
CA GLN A 55 -1.57 12.69 14.80
C GLN A 55 -1.69 12.18 13.36
N PHE A 56 -2.12 10.94 13.16
CA PHE A 56 -2.36 10.41 11.82
C PHE A 56 -3.49 11.18 11.12
N GLN A 57 -4.58 11.49 11.81
CA GLN A 57 -5.66 12.29 11.25
C GLN A 57 -5.19 13.70 10.87
N GLU A 58 -4.44 14.35 11.74
CA GLU A 58 -4.00 15.73 11.58
C GLU A 58 -2.90 15.90 10.52
N PHE A 59 -1.83 15.10 10.59
CA PHE A 59 -0.64 15.25 9.76
C PHE A 59 -0.56 14.28 8.57
N GLY A 60 -1.36 13.20 8.57
CA GLY A 60 -1.44 12.21 7.50
C GLY A 60 -2.73 12.36 6.70
N ALA A 61 -3.82 11.80 7.19
CA ALA A 61 -5.08 11.66 6.48
C ALA A 61 -5.63 13.00 5.95
N PHE A 62 -5.47 14.09 6.69
CA PHE A 62 -5.91 15.41 6.26
C PHE A 62 -5.25 15.84 4.94
N TYR A 63 -3.95 15.61 4.78
CA TYR A 63 -3.20 15.96 3.57
C TYR A 63 -3.35 14.92 2.46
N ASP A 64 -3.33 13.63 2.81
CA ASP A 64 -3.59 12.52 1.87
C ASP A 64 -4.91 12.74 1.13
N LEU A 65 -5.97 13.05 1.86
CA LEU A 65 -7.31 13.22 1.30
C LEU A 65 -7.44 14.45 0.40
N GLN A 66 -6.66 15.51 0.59
CA GLN A 66 -6.63 16.63 -0.34
C GLN A 66 -6.10 16.18 -1.71
N VAL A 67 -5.00 15.44 -1.72
CA VAL A 67 -4.40 14.91 -2.95
C VAL A 67 -5.32 13.89 -3.60
N ILE A 68 -5.79 12.88 -2.87
CA ILE A 68 -6.59 11.78 -3.41
C ILE A 68 -7.92 12.30 -3.98
N LYS A 69 -8.61 13.21 -3.28
CA LYS A 69 -9.87 13.79 -3.76
C LYS A 69 -9.70 14.62 -5.03
N SER A 70 -8.52 15.14 -5.33
CA SER A 70 -8.24 15.94 -6.52
C SER A 70 -8.34 15.12 -7.82
N TYR A 71 -8.10 13.81 -7.76
CA TYR A 71 -8.11 12.90 -8.90
C TYR A 71 -9.17 11.78 -8.84
N ALA A 72 -9.71 11.46 -7.66
CA ALA A 72 -10.57 10.30 -7.45
C ALA A 72 -11.78 10.19 -8.40
N LYS A 73 -12.28 11.32 -8.93
CA LYS A 73 -13.39 11.37 -9.91
C LYS A 73 -12.96 11.69 -11.34
N LYS A 74 -11.65 11.85 -11.57
CA LYS A 74 -11.11 12.25 -12.88
C LYS A 74 -10.34 11.12 -13.56
N THR A 75 -10.06 10.06 -12.85
CA THR A 75 -9.35 8.87 -13.30
C THR A 75 -10.21 7.64 -13.04
N TRP A 76 -10.02 6.56 -13.80
CA TRP A 76 -10.90 5.39 -13.70
C TRP A 76 -10.45 4.36 -12.67
N PHE A 77 -9.16 4.29 -12.32
CA PHE A 77 -8.65 3.33 -11.33
C PHE A 77 -7.53 3.93 -10.47
N ASN A 78 -7.76 3.98 -9.18
CA ASN A 78 -6.80 4.51 -8.21
C ASN A 78 -6.55 3.48 -7.11
N ALA A 79 -5.30 3.34 -6.69
CA ALA A 79 -4.91 2.48 -5.60
C ALA A 79 -4.17 3.26 -4.51
N VAL A 80 -4.23 2.77 -3.28
CA VAL A 80 -3.42 3.24 -2.16
C VAL A 80 -2.55 2.10 -1.63
N HIS A 81 -1.28 2.39 -1.39
CA HIS A 81 -0.35 1.51 -0.66
C HIS A 81 -0.18 1.99 0.76
N ILE A 82 -0.33 1.09 1.72
CA ILE A 82 -0.07 1.34 3.14
C ILE A 82 1.20 0.58 3.51
N HIS A 83 2.26 1.33 3.79
CA HIS A 83 3.56 0.73 4.13
C HIS A 83 3.67 0.46 5.63
N GLY A 84 4.39 -0.61 5.99
CA GLY A 84 4.78 -0.92 7.36
C GLY A 84 3.90 -1.95 8.06
N GLU A 85 4.09 -2.05 9.37
CA GLU A 85 3.38 -2.95 10.27
C GLU A 85 2.50 -2.13 11.24
N ASP A 86 1.49 -2.77 11.85
CA ASP A 86 0.51 -2.12 12.74
C ASP A 86 -0.12 -0.87 12.11
N ILE A 87 -0.63 -1.04 10.92
CA ILE A 87 -1.11 0.02 10.04
C ILE A 87 -2.51 0.53 10.42
N TYR A 88 -2.83 1.75 10.00
CA TYR A 88 -4.17 2.36 10.07
C TYR A 88 -5.06 1.88 8.92
N PHE A 89 -5.25 0.55 8.78
CA PHE A 89 -5.97 -0.03 7.65
C PHE A 89 -7.39 0.50 7.51
N ASN A 90 -8.18 0.52 8.59
CA ASN A 90 -9.59 0.95 8.54
C ASN A 90 -9.73 2.40 8.10
N GLU A 91 -8.85 3.26 8.58
CA GLU A 91 -8.84 4.68 8.27
C GLU A 91 -8.52 4.88 6.77
N VAL A 92 -7.47 4.23 6.27
CA VAL A 92 -7.06 4.32 4.85
C VAL A 92 -8.04 3.59 3.94
N ALA A 93 -8.68 2.51 4.39
CA ALA A 93 -9.74 1.83 3.64
C ALA A 93 -10.96 2.73 3.37
N SER A 94 -11.13 3.81 4.13
CA SER A 94 -12.18 4.82 3.87
C SER A 94 -11.84 5.80 2.73
N TYR A 95 -10.59 5.85 2.27
CA TYR A 95 -10.15 6.78 1.22
C TYR A 95 -10.89 6.51 -0.11
N PRO A 96 -11.19 7.53 -0.92
CA PRO A 96 -11.91 7.36 -2.18
C PRO A 96 -11.02 6.81 -3.30
N VAL A 97 -10.57 5.57 -3.13
CA VAL A 97 -9.75 4.79 -4.07
C VAL A 97 -10.46 3.49 -4.46
N ASN A 98 -10.04 2.85 -5.55
CA ASN A 98 -10.61 1.60 -6.05
C ASN A 98 -9.95 0.37 -5.43
N ALA A 99 -8.65 0.45 -5.11
CA ALA A 99 -7.88 -0.67 -4.59
C ALA A 99 -7.00 -0.27 -3.41
N ILE A 100 -6.70 -1.26 -2.55
CA ILE A 100 -5.81 -1.10 -1.39
C ILE A 100 -4.71 -2.14 -1.49
N ASN A 101 -3.46 -1.68 -1.33
CA ASN A 101 -2.28 -2.52 -1.26
C ASN A 101 -1.60 -2.35 0.11
N TRP A 102 -1.18 -3.44 0.72
CA TRP A 102 -0.45 -3.45 1.99
C TRP A 102 0.31 -4.77 2.16
N HIS A 103 1.06 -4.91 3.24
CA HIS A 103 1.84 -6.10 3.56
C HIS A 103 0.96 -7.19 4.23
N ASP A 104 -0.08 -7.68 3.55
CA ASP A 104 -1.10 -8.60 4.07
C ASP A 104 -0.55 -9.90 4.69
N ARG A 105 0.67 -10.30 4.30
CA ARG A 105 1.37 -11.47 4.82
C ARG A 105 2.22 -11.19 6.06
N HIS A 106 2.35 -9.92 6.46
CA HIS A 106 3.19 -9.50 7.58
C HIS A 106 2.44 -8.70 8.64
N THR A 107 1.35 -8.03 8.27
CA THR A 107 0.57 -7.21 9.19
C THR A 107 -0.93 -7.45 9.01
N TRP A 108 -1.68 -7.15 10.06
CA TRP A 108 -3.14 -7.15 9.99
C TRP A 108 -3.66 -6.04 9.07
N PRO A 109 -4.75 -6.29 8.34
CA PRO A 109 -5.50 -7.55 8.21
C PRO A 109 -4.90 -8.52 7.19
N THR A 110 -5.19 -9.81 7.34
CA THR A 110 -5.04 -10.79 6.27
C THR A 110 -6.01 -10.49 5.13
N LEU A 111 -5.84 -11.11 3.94
CA LEU A 111 -6.80 -10.96 2.83
C LEU A 111 -8.23 -11.30 3.24
N LYS A 112 -8.41 -12.40 3.97
CA LYS A 112 -9.73 -12.86 4.45
C LYS A 112 -10.38 -11.85 5.40
N GLU A 113 -9.60 -11.28 6.32
CA GLU A 113 -10.10 -10.25 7.24
C GLU A 113 -10.41 -8.95 6.50
N ALA A 114 -9.52 -8.51 5.60
CA ALA A 114 -9.70 -7.30 4.80
C ALA A 114 -10.99 -7.36 3.96
N ARG A 115 -11.32 -8.55 3.42
CA ARG A 115 -12.58 -8.73 2.66
C ARG A 115 -13.83 -8.43 3.46
N ASN A 116 -13.78 -8.63 4.79
CA ASN A 116 -14.88 -8.28 5.69
C ASN A 116 -14.91 -6.79 6.10
N LEU A 117 -13.83 -6.06 5.84
CA LEU A 117 -13.68 -4.66 6.24
C LEU A 117 -13.95 -3.68 5.09
N THR A 118 -13.86 -4.14 3.83
CA THR A 118 -14.03 -3.27 2.67
C THR A 118 -14.49 -4.05 1.43
N ASP A 119 -15.30 -3.38 0.59
CA ASP A 119 -15.70 -3.88 -0.73
C ASP A 119 -14.71 -3.49 -1.85
N LYS A 120 -13.66 -2.73 -1.53
CA LYS A 120 -12.64 -2.32 -2.50
C LYS A 120 -11.86 -3.53 -3.03
N CYS A 121 -11.23 -3.35 -4.20
CA CYS A 121 -10.29 -4.34 -4.70
C CYS A 121 -9.08 -4.45 -3.75
N LEU A 122 -8.70 -5.66 -3.39
CA LEU A 122 -7.50 -5.94 -2.61
C LEU A 122 -6.35 -6.22 -3.58
N MET A 123 -5.32 -5.36 -3.59
CA MET A 123 -4.11 -5.53 -4.39
C MET A 123 -3.02 -6.10 -3.48
N ALA A 124 -2.98 -7.41 -3.29
CA ALA A 124 -2.16 -8.03 -2.25
C ALA A 124 -2.00 -9.54 -2.49
N GLY A 125 -1.58 -10.30 -1.51
CA GLY A 125 -1.57 -11.75 -1.51
C GLY A 125 -0.19 -12.36 -1.72
N ILE A 126 0.77 -11.60 -2.25
CA ILE A 126 2.12 -12.09 -2.50
C ILE A 126 3.05 -11.59 -1.40
N LYS A 127 3.60 -12.54 -0.65
CA LYS A 127 4.56 -12.27 0.41
C LYS A 127 5.83 -11.67 -0.18
N SER A 128 6.02 -10.38 0.00
CA SER A 128 7.20 -9.64 -0.40
C SER A 128 7.27 -8.35 0.41
N ALA A 129 8.07 -8.35 1.46
CA ALA A 129 8.30 -7.16 2.28
C ALA A 129 9.69 -7.16 2.90
N PRO A 130 10.35 -6.01 2.95
CA PRO A 130 11.48 -5.81 3.83
C PRO A 130 11.00 -5.70 5.28
N TYR A 131 11.73 -6.29 6.21
CA TYR A 131 11.52 -6.16 7.65
C TYR A 131 12.86 -6.08 8.39
N PHE A 132 12.86 -5.63 9.64
CA PHE A 132 14.08 -5.49 10.42
C PHE A 132 14.10 -6.49 11.58
N VAL A 133 15.23 -7.22 11.71
CA VAL A 133 15.53 -8.05 12.87
C VAL A 133 16.82 -7.49 13.49
N ASP A 134 16.76 -7.06 14.74
CA ASP A 134 17.89 -6.48 15.47
C ASP A 134 18.61 -5.35 14.70
N GLY A 135 17.83 -4.54 13.97
CA GLY A 135 18.37 -3.44 13.17
C GLY A 135 18.98 -3.84 11.82
N VAL A 136 18.95 -5.13 11.47
CA VAL A 136 19.42 -5.66 10.19
C VAL A 136 18.22 -5.85 9.26
N LEU A 137 18.31 -5.26 8.05
CA LEU A 137 17.29 -5.42 7.02
C LEU A 137 17.26 -6.86 6.52
N GLN A 138 16.12 -7.49 6.65
CA GLN A 138 15.80 -8.80 6.10
C GLN A 138 14.74 -8.67 5.02
N TYR A 139 14.62 -9.70 4.19
CA TYR A 139 13.54 -9.81 3.22
C TYR A 139 12.81 -11.12 3.46
N ASP A 140 11.49 -11.06 3.50
CA ASP A 140 10.62 -12.22 3.52
C ASP A 140 9.83 -12.21 2.21
N ASP A 141 10.42 -12.77 1.17
CA ASP A 141 9.97 -12.64 -0.21
C ASP A 141 9.88 -14.01 -0.87
N ILE A 142 8.66 -14.49 -1.04
CA ILE A 142 8.42 -15.81 -1.67
C ILE A 142 8.88 -15.84 -3.14
N VAL A 143 8.91 -14.68 -3.80
CA VAL A 143 9.34 -14.61 -5.20
C VAL A 143 10.87 -14.64 -5.32
N LEU A 144 11.58 -14.17 -4.27
CA LEU A 144 13.04 -14.24 -4.22
C LEU A 144 13.53 -15.64 -3.81
N ASP A 145 12.95 -16.18 -2.72
CA ASP A 145 13.54 -17.30 -1.98
C ASP A 145 12.76 -18.61 -2.18
N GLY A 146 11.54 -18.56 -2.73
CA GLY A 146 10.69 -19.73 -2.93
C GLY A 146 10.99 -20.50 -4.23
N THR A 147 10.46 -21.71 -4.32
CA THR A 147 10.39 -22.50 -5.56
C THR A 147 9.14 -22.15 -6.37
N PRO A 148 9.09 -22.50 -7.68
CA PRO A 148 7.87 -22.35 -8.49
C PRO A 148 6.64 -23.03 -7.90
N GLU A 149 6.81 -24.19 -7.25
CA GLU A 149 5.72 -24.94 -6.60
C GLU A 149 5.21 -24.21 -5.36
N GLU A 150 6.10 -23.67 -4.53
CA GLU A 150 5.74 -22.88 -3.34
C GLU A 150 5.04 -21.59 -3.74
N ILE A 151 5.50 -20.91 -4.79
CA ILE A 151 4.85 -19.71 -5.34
C ILE A 151 3.43 -20.05 -5.82
N THR A 152 3.27 -21.18 -6.55
CA THR A 152 1.95 -21.62 -7.02
C THR A 152 1.00 -21.91 -5.87
N ALA A 153 1.47 -22.59 -4.83
CA ALA A 153 0.68 -22.87 -3.63
C ALA A 153 0.30 -21.57 -2.89
N HIS A 154 1.24 -20.62 -2.79
CA HIS A 154 1.04 -19.32 -2.16
C HIS A 154 -0.02 -18.47 -2.88
N VAL A 155 -0.01 -18.48 -4.22
CA VAL A 155 -1.01 -17.79 -5.05
C VAL A 155 -2.40 -18.41 -4.87
N LYS A 156 -2.49 -19.75 -4.85
CA LYS A 156 -3.76 -20.46 -4.61
C LYS A 156 -4.36 -20.10 -3.27
N ASP A 157 -3.56 -20.11 -2.20
CA ASP A 157 -3.99 -19.69 -0.87
C ASP A 157 -4.52 -18.23 -0.88
N ALA A 158 -3.85 -17.30 -1.57
CA ALA A 158 -4.32 -15.94 -1.68
C ALA A 158 -5.69 -15.84 -2.37
N ILE A 159 -5.90 -16.58 -3.45
CA ILE A 159 -7.16 -16.62 -4.19
C ILE A 159 -8.28 -17.23 -3.32
N GLU A 160 -7.99 -18.31 -2.60
CA GLU A 160 -8.93 -18.99 -1.71
C GLU A 160 -9.39 -18.08 -0.55
N GLN A 161 -8.51 -17.26 0.01
CA GLN A 161 -8.86 -16.35 1.11
C GLN A 161 -9.97 -15.35 0.76
N VAL A 162 -10.20 -15.06 -0.52
CA VAL A 162 -11.20 -14.10 -1.00
C VAL A 162 -12.21 -14.72 -1.97
N ASP A 163 -12.32 -16.03 -2.01
CA ASP A 163 -13.21 -16.79 -2.93
C ASP A 163 -13.02 -16.36 -4.40
N GLY A 164 -11.80 -16.04 -4.80
CA GLY A 164 -11.44 -15.61 -6.15
C GLY A 164 -12.03 -14.27 -6.59
N LYS A 165 -12.48 -13.42 -5.66
CA LYS A 165 -13.20 -12.17 -6.01
C LYS A 165 -12.53 -10.94 -5.46
N GLY A 166 -12.51 -9.87 -6.28
CA GLY A 166 -12.03 -8.55 -5.85
C GLY A 166 -10.55 -8.53 -5.47
N LEU A 167 -9.73 -9.39 -6.07
CA LEU A 167 -8.29 -9.50 -5.83
C LEU A 167 -7.51 -9.16 -7.10
N ILE A 168 -6.53 -8.32 -6.98
CA ILE A 168 -5.40 -8.19 -7.89
C ILE A 168 -4.21 -8.77 -7.14
N LEU A 169 -3.68 -9.90 -7.62
CA LEU A 169 -2.48 -10.47 -7.03
C LEU A 169 -1.29 -9.54 -7.23
N GLY A 170 -0.72 -9.12 -6.13
CA GLY A 170 0.42 -8.21 -6.09
C GLY A 170 1.26 -8.40 -4.84
N PRO A 171 2.51 -7.97 -4.89
CA PRO A 171 3.38 -7.99 -3.72
C PRO A 171 2.89 -7.00 -2.67
N GLY A 172 3.13 -7.32 -1.40
CA GLY A 172 2.86 -6.40 -0.29
C GLY A 172 3.70 -5.12 -0.37
N CYS A 173 4.85 -5.21 -1.04
CA CYS A 173 5.74 -4.08 -1.33
C CYS A 173 6.45 -4.31 -2.67
N VAL A 174 7.68 -3.80 -2.83
CA VAL A 174 8.49 -3.91 -4.06
C VAL A 174 9.05 -5.32 -4.19
N VAL A 175 8.92 -5.94 -5.36
CA VAL A 175 9.59 -7.21 -5.67
C VAL A 175 11.10 -6.99 -5.67
N ASN A 176 11.84 -7.91 -5.04
CA ASN A 176 13.29 -7.83 -5.01
C ASN A 176 13.86 -7.98 -6.44
N PRO A 177 14.75 -7.07 -6.90
CA PRO A 177 15.34 -7.14 -8.25
C PRO A 177 16.16 -8.41 -8.52
N LYS A 178 16.51 -9.17 -7.47
CA LYS A 178 17.24 -10.44 -7.58
C LYS A 178 16.33 -11.66 -7.75
N ALA A 179 15.01 -11.47 -7.72
CA ALA A 179 14.05 -12.55 -7.98
C ALA A 179 14.33 -13.17 -9.37
N SER A 180 14.31 -14.49 -9.44
CA SER A 180 14.62 -15.20 -10.67
C SER A 180 13.49 -15.01 -11.71
N GLU A 181 13.85 -15.05 -13.00
CA GLU A 181 12.86 -15.03 -14.07
C GLU A 181 11.90 -16.23 -13.98
N GLU A 182 12.39 -17.38 -13.54
CA GLU A 182 11.60 -18.59 -13.34
C GLU A 182 10.49 -18.34 -12.30
N ASN A 183 10.83 -17.74 -11.15
CA ASN A 183 9.88 -17.42 -10.10
C ASN A 183 8.85 -16.37 -10.54
N LEU A 184 9.28 -15.34 -11.27
CA LEU A 184 8.36 -14.35 -11.85
C LEU A 184 7.39 -14.97 -12.86
N ARG A 185 7.87 -15.93 -13.67
CA ARG A 185 7.00 -16.69 -14.61
C ARG A 185 6.06 -17.63 -13.88
N ALA A 186 6.50 -18.29 -12.80
CA ALA A 186 5.66 -19.13 -11.95
C ALA A 186 4.52 -18.32 -11.32
N LEU A 187 4.84 -17.13 -10.77
CA LEU A 187 3.85 -16.22 -10.21
C LEU A 187 2.76 -15.86 -11.23
N ARG A 188 3.15 -15.49 -12.44
CA ARG A 188 2.20 -15.16 -13.52
C ARG A 188 1.34 -16.37 -13.92
N LYS A 189 1.95 -17.52 -14.13
CA LYS A 189 1.23 -18.77 -14.53
C LYS A 189 0.25 -19.24 -13.46
N ALA A 190 0.56 -19.06 -12.19
CA ALA A 190 -0.29 -19.47 -11.09
C ALA A 190 -1.65 -18.75 -11.07
N THR A 191 -1.82 -17.66 -11.81
CA THR A 191 -3.09 -16.94 -11.97
C THR A 191 -3.97 -17.48 -13.11
N GLU A 192 -3.45 -18.38 -13.94
CA GLU A 192 -4.15 -18.96 -15.10
C GLU A 192 -4.93 -20.25 -14.74
N LEU A 193 -5.18 -20.48 -13.44
CA LEU A 193 -5.79 -21.70 -12.88
C LEU A 193 -7.32 -21.63 -12.89
#